data_e3a99b01d0daf8fb99ac04ed74ff7e31
#
_entry.id   e3a99b01d0daf8fb99ac04ed74ff7e31
#
_cell.length_a   1.000
_cell.length_b   1.000
_cell.length_c   1.000
_cell.angle_alpha   90.00
_cell.angle_beta   90.00
_cell.angle_gamma   90.00
#
_symmetry.space_group_name_H-M   'P 1'
#
loop_
_entity.id
_entity.type
_entity.pdbx_description
1 polymer ?
#
loop_
_entity_poly.entity_id
_entity_poly.type
_entity_poly.pdbx_seq_one_letter_code
_entity_poly.pdbx_strand_id
1 'polypeptide(L)'
;DLADFIGTSFTTAPDKKLYQLPDQQFANLYWFRYDWFNDEKNKADFKEKYGYDLGVPVNWSAYEDIAEFFTGREIDGKKVYGAYIFTERGSEGITMGVTNVLYDYGFQYDDPKKPYSMEGFVNSPEAVKGLEFYKELYKCCTAPGMTNAYMSEGLDAFKSGQVAMQMNWFAFFPGLYKDPNVGGDKIGFFPNPAGPDGHFTQLGGQGISVVAYSDHKDDALEYIKWFAQPSVQQKWWELGGYSALKAVVEAPSFPQSAPFAPDFLVS
;
A
#
# COMPACT_ATOMS: atom_id res chain seq x y z
N ASP A 1 7.18 -22.31 -15.39
CA ASP A 1 7.55 -21.32 -16.41
C ASP A 1 7.70 -19.94 -15.76
N LEU A 2 8.62 -19.10 -16.26
CA LEU A 2 8.79 -17.74 -15.73
C LEU A 2 7.56 -16.85 -16.03
N ALA A 3 6.83 -17.14 -17.08
CA ALA A 3 5.58 -16.46 -17.43
C ALA A 3 4.47 -16.67 -16.38
N ASP A 4 4.60 -17.68 -15.53
CA ASP A 4 3.65 -17.99 -14.47
C ASP A 4 3.83 -17.08 -13.24
N PHE A 5 4.90 -16.28 -13.20
CA PHE A 5 5.20 -15.37 -12.10
C PHE A 5 4.90 -13.92 -12.49
N ILE A 6 4.33 -13.19 -11.55
CA ILE A 6 4.15 -11.74 -11.61
C ILE A 6 5.46 -11.08 -11.16
N GLY A 7 5.82 -9.93 -11.75
CA GLY A 7 7.00 -9.17 -11.35
C GLY A 7 8.32 -9.63 -11.97
N THR A 8 8.31 -10.53 -12.94
CA THR A 8 9.55 -10.96 -13.65
C THR A 8 10.27 -9.81 -14.36
N SER A 9 9.58 -8.74 -14.71
CA SER A 9 10.18 -7.52 -15.27
C SER A 9 11.14 -6.82 -14.31
N PHE A 10 10.88 -6.89 -13.00
CA PHE A 10 11.74 -6.30 -11.97
C PHE A 10 12.95 -7.16 -11.62
N THR A 11 12.88 -8.46 -11.90
CA THR A 11 13.92 -9.44 -11.57
C THR A 11 14.77 -9.83 -12.77
N THR A 12 14.42 -9.28 -13.94
CA THR A 12 15.18 -9.43 -15.21
C THR A 12 16.04 -8.19 -15.42
N ALA A 13 17.34 -8.40 -15.54
CA ALA A 13 18.29 -7.30 -15.75
C ALA A 13 18.32 -6.81 -17.22
N PRO A 14 18.97 -5.67 -17.51
CA PRO A 14 19.08 -5.13 -18.87
C PRO A 14 19.71 -6.10 -19.90
N ASP A 15 20.51 -7.07 -19.45
CA ASP A 15 21.07 -8.15 -20.29
C ASP A 15 20.05 -9.24 -20.60
N LYS A 16 18.79 -9.06 -20.19
CA LYS A 16 17.65 -9.98 -20.34
C LYS A 16 17.79 -11.31 -19.61
N LYS A 17 18.68 -11.39 -18.64
CA LYS A 17 18.79 -12.57 -17.76
C LYS A 17 17.99 -12.36 -16.48
N LEU A 18 17.38 -13.45 -16.03
CA LEU A 18 16.74 -13.51 -14.73
C LEU A 18 17.79 -13.68 -13.64
N TYR A 19 17.85 -12.78 -12.70
CA TYR A 19 18.77 -12.85 -11.55
C TYR A 19 18.09 -13.23 -10.25
N GLN A 20 16.76 -13.06 -10.19
CA GLN A 20 15.95 -13.43 -9.04
C GLN A 20 14.68 -14.10 -9.52
N LEU A 21 14.19 -15.09 -8.79
CA LEU A 21 12.82 -15.55 -8.95
C LEU A 21 11.92 -14.65 -8.08
N PRO A 22 10.84 -14.06 -8.61
CA PRO A 22 9.87 -13.37 -7.75
C PRO A 22 9.34 -14.34 -6.70
N ASP A 23 9.58 -14.06 -5.42
CA ASP A 23 9.12 -14.92 -4.32
C ASP A 23 7.88 -14.37 -3.65
N GLN A 24 7.72 -13.06 -3.64
CA GLN A 24 6.52 -12.41 -3.16
C GLN A 24 6.24 -11.12 -3.91
N GLN A 25 4.95 -10.81 -4.00
CA GLN A 25 4.46 -9.58 -4.58
C GLN A 25 3.44 -8.96 -3.65
N PHE A 26 3.51 -7.67 -3.47
CA PHE A 26 2.53 -6.91 -2.71
C PHE A 26 2.44 -5.48 -3.24
N ALA A 27 1.24 -4.92 -3.13
CA ALA A 27 0.98 -3.52 -3.39
C ALA A 27 0.87 -2.74 -2.09
N ASN A 28 0.86 -1.42 -2.17
CA ASN A 28 0.39 -0.60 -1.07
C ASN A 28 -1.12 -0.76 -0.94
N LEU A 29 -1.58 -0.87 0.30
CA LEU A 29 -2.99 -0.88 0.61
C LEU A 29 -3.26 0.10 1.73
N TYR A 30 -4.44 0.69 1.69
CA TYR A 30 -4.92 1.53 2.77
C TYR A 30 -5.74 0.71 3.74
N TRP A 31 -5.55 0.98 5.02
CA TRP A 31 -6.28 0.38 6.12
C TRP A 31 -7.07 1.46 6.82
N PHE A 32 -8.25 1.14 7.29
CA PHE A 32 -9.10 2.09 7.98
C PHE A 32 -9.83 1.45 9.15
N ARG A 33 -10.28 2.26 10.06
CA ARG A 33 -11.10 1.86 11.19
C ARG A 33 -12.53 1.62 10.71
N TYR A 34 -12.79 0.37 10.32
CA TYR A 34 -14.10 -0.06 9.83
C TYR A 34 -15.21 0.21 10.85
N ASP A 35 -14.94 0.00 12.14
CA ASP A 35 -15.84 0.31 13.23
C ASP A 35 -16.21 1.80 13.29
N TRP A 36 -15.25 2.72 13.09
CA TRP A 36 -15.52 4.16 13.07
C TRP A 36 -16.31 4.62 11.86
N PHE A 37 -16.04 4.02 10.70
CA PHE A 37 -16.75 4.30 9.47
C PHE A 37 -18.19 3.78 9.48
N ASN A 38 -18.45 2.74 10.26
CA ASN A 38 -19.79 2.15 10.40
C ASN A 38 -20.54 2.64 11.64
N ASP A 39 -19.96 3.52 12.45
CA ASP A 39 -20.66 4.18 13.54
C ASP A 39 -21.76 5.11 13.00
N GLU A 40 -22.99 4.94 13.46
CA GLU A 40 -24.16 5.67 12.95
C GLU A 40 -24.07 7.19 13.17
N LYS A 41 -23.43 7.62 14.27
CA LYS A 41 -23.22 9.04 14.53
C LYS A 41 -22.18 9.62 13.56
N ASN A 42 -21.08 8.91 13.33
CA ASN A 42 -20.07 9.36 12.38
C ASN A 42 -20.65 9.45 10.96
N LYS A 43 -21.47 8.48 10.54
CA LYS A 43 -22.16 8.54 9.23
C LYS A 43 -23.08 9.73 9.10
N ALA A 44 -23.88 10.00 10.12
CA ALA A 44 -24.81 11.13 10.12
C ALA A 44 -24.07 12.47 10.09
N ASP A 45 -23.08 12.65 10.96
CA ASP A 45 -22.27 13.87 11.05
C ASP A 45 -21.49 14.14 9.74
N PHE A 46 -20.94 13.08 9.13
CA PHE A 46 -20.22 13.19 7.88
C PHE A 46 -21.13 13.62 6.73
N LYS A 47 -22.28 12.94 6.60
CA LYS A 47 -23.28 13.27 5.58
C LYS A 47 -23.81 14.69 5.72
N GLU A 48 -24.03 15.15 6.94
CA GLU A 48 -24.44 16.55 7.21
C GLU A 48 -23.37 17.53 6.75
N LYS A 49 -22.08 17.24 7.01
CA LYS A 49 -20.97 18.13 6.68
C LYS A 49 -20.62 18.16 5.19
N TYR A 50 -20.58 16.99 4.54
CA TYR A 50 -20.05 16.84 3.17
C TYR A 50 -21.12 16.54 2.11
N GLY A 51 -22.33 16.18 2.50
CA GLY A 51 -23.46 15.96 1.59
C GLY A 51 -23.49 14.59 0.92
N TYR A 52 -22.59 13.67 1.28
CA TYR A 52 -22.59 12.29 0.78
C TYR A 52 -22.29 11.31 1.93
N ASP A 53 -22.45 10.00 1.67
CA ASP A 53 -22.31 8.98 2.72
C ASP A 53 -20.84 8.69 3.05
N LEU A 54 -20.50 8.54 4.34
CA LEU A 54 -19.20 8.05 4.78
C LEU A 54 -18.97 6.62 4.29
N GLY A 55 -17.90 6.40 3.57
CA GLY A 55 -17.53 5.10 3.03
C GLY A 55 -16.07 5.05 2.61
N VAL A 56 -15.67 3.98 1.95
CA VAL A 56 -14.32 3.85 1.38
C VAL A 56 -14.07 4.97 0.37
N PRO A 57 -12.96 5.72 0.50
CA PRO A 57 -12.64 6.81 -0.42
C PRO A 57 -12.26 6.26 -1.80
N VAL A 58 -13.01 6.64 -2.84
CA VAL A 58 -12.76 6.21 -4.22
C VAL A 58 -11.74 7.11 -4.93
N ASN A 59 -11.49 8.29 -4.41
CA ASN A 59 -10.52 9.25 -4.95
C ASN A 59 -9.88 10.09 -3.82
N TRP A 60 -8.84 10.84 -4.17
CA TRP A 60 -8.09 11.65 -3.20
C TRP A 60 -8.92 12.77 -2.57
N SER A 61 -9.92 13.31 -3.25
CA SER A 61 -10.82 14.32 -2.65
C SER A 61 -11.68 13.71 -1.54
N ALA A 62 -12.26 12.53 -1.78
CA ALA A 62 -13.01 11.82 -0.74
C ALA A 62 -12.09 11.39 0.42
N TYR A 63 -10.84 11.00 0.13
CA TYR A 63 -9.86 10.69 1.16
C TYR A 63 -9.56 11.90 2.05
N GLU A 64 -9.38 13.07 1.46
CA GLU A 64 -9.15 14.34 2.18
C GLU A 64 -10.34 14.71 3.06
N ASP A 65 -11.57 14.69 2.52
CA ASP A 65 -12.79 14.97 3.28
C ASP A 65 -12.91 14.05 4.51
N ILE A 66 -12.64 12.76 4.35
CA ILE A 66 -12.68 11.78 5.44
C ILE A 66 -11.55 12.05 6.45
N ALA A 67 -10.35 12.35 5.96
CA ALA A 67 -9.23 12.65 6.81
C ALA A 67 -9.48 13.92 7.67
N GLU A 68 -10.01 14.98 7.07
CA GLU A 68 -10.43 16.18 7.80
C GLU A 68 -11.55 15.89 8.79
N PHE A 69 -12.52 15.06 8.40
CA PHE A 69 -13.67 14.73 9.26
C PHE A 69 -13.23 14.08 10.57
N PHE A 70 -12.33 13.12 10.52
CA PHE A 70 -11.86 12.43 11.72
C PHE A 70 -10.86 13.25 12.53
N THR A 71 -10.14 14.18 11.91
CA THR A 71 -9.11 14.95 12.61
C THR A 71 -9.68 15.86 13.68
N GLY A 72 -9.19 15.66 14.90
CA GLY A 72 -9.62 16.42 16.06
C GLY A 72 -10.89 15.91 16.75
N ARG A 73 -11.54 14.87 16.20
CA ARG A 73 -12.66 14.22 16.91
C ARG A 73 -12.15 13.51 18.15
N GLU A 74 -13.04 13.33 19.10
CA GLU A 74 -12.81 12.54 20.29
C GLU A 74 -13.56 11.20 20.13
N ILE A 75 -12.82 10.09 20.11
CA ILE A 75 -13.36 8.73 20.04
C ILE A 75 -12.75 7.94 21.20
N ASP A 76 -13.60 7.29 21.99
CA ASP A 76 -13.21 6.55 23.21
C ASP A 76 -12.35 7.38 24.18
N GLY A 77 -12.64 8.68 24.32
CA GLY A 77 -11.90 9.60 25.18
C GLY A 77 -10.51 9.98 24.67
N LYS A 78 -10.22 9.72 23.41
CA LYS A 78 -8.94 10.07 22.76
C LYS A 78 -9.18 10.98 21.57
N LYS A 79 -8.35 12.02 21.45
CA LYS A 79 -8.30 12.82 20.23
C LYS A 79 -7.68 11.99 19.11
N VAL A 80 -8.37 11.90 17.98
CA VAL A 80 -7.93 11.13 16.81
C VAL A 80 -7.58 12.03 15.62
N TYR A 81 -6.90 11.46 14.65
CA TYR A 81 -6.47 12.09 13.41
C TYR A 81 -6.97 11.28 12.22
N GLY A 82 -7.23 11.97 11.11
CA GLY A 82 -7.86 11.31 9.98
C GLY A 82 -6.93 10.42 9.17
N ALA A 83 -5.67 10.80 9.03
CA ALA A 83 -4.74 10.08 8.19
C ALA A 83 -3.38 9.89 8.85
N TYR A 84 -2.75 8.79 8.49
CA TYR A 84 -1.32 8.59 8.60
C TYR A 84 -0.72 8.47 7.20
N ILE A 85 0.27 9.29 6.91
CA ILE A 85 1.02 9.28 5.65
C ILE A 85 2.52 9.19 5.95
N PHE A 86 3.29 8.65 5.01
CA PHE A 86 4.74 8.57 5.15
C PHE A 86 5.39 9.95 4.98
N THR A 87 6.25 10.30 5.92
CA THR A 87 6.96 11.59 5.96
C THR A 87 8.45 11.43 6.11
N GLU A 88 8.92 10.19 6.22
CA GLU A 88 10.34 9.88 6.30
C GLU A 88 11.10 10.42 5.08
N ARG A 89 12.29 10.97 5.34
CA ARG A 89 13.17 11.53 4.29
C ARG A 89 14.00 10.48 3.55
N GLY A 90 13.88 9.22 3.95
CA GLY A 90 14.51 8.10 3.27
C GLY A 90 13.87 7.81 1.91
N SER A 91 14.61 7.12 1.05
CA SER A 91 14.15 6.81 -0.31
C SER A 91 12.84 6.01 -0.32
N GLU A 92 12.64 5.08 0.59
CA GLU A 92 11.42 4.29 0.67
C GLU A 92 10.22 5.11 1.13
N GLY A 93 10.35 5.95 2.17
CA GLY A 93 9.26 6.81 2.63
C GLY A 93 8.78 7.77 1.55
N ILE A 94 9.71 8.35 0.78
CA ILE A 94 9.37 9.20 -0.36
C ILE A 94 8.67 8.39 -1.46
N THR A 95 9.24 7.26 -1.88
CA THR A 95 8.69 6.49 -2.98
C THR A 95 7.36 5.84 -2.64
N MET A 96 7.20 5.30 -1.45
CA MET A 96 5.97 4.63 -1.03
C MET A 96 4.83 5.59 -0.68
N GLY A 97 5.16 6.78 -0.18
CA GLY A 97 4.17 7.77 0.23
C GLY A 97 3.78 8.69 -0.93
N VAL A 98 4.58 9.74 -1.10
CA VAL A 98 4.26 10.83 -2.00
C VAL A 98 4.19 10.40 -3.47
N THR A 99 4.99 9.43 -3.89
CA THR A 99 5.04 9.03 -5.31
C THR A 99 3.73 8.42 -5.79
N ASN A 100 3.01 7.67 -4.95
CA ASN A 100 1.67 7.18 -5.31
C ASN A 100 0.73 8.34 -5.67
N VAL A 101 0.68 9.35 -4.81
CA VAL A 101 -0.12 10.56 -5.05
C VAL A 101 0.35 11.29 -6.30
N LEU A 102 1.66 11.45 -6.48
CA LEU A 102 2.19 12.15 -7.64
C LEU A 102 1.77 11.50 -8.96
N TYR A 103 1.85 10.17 -9.06
CA TYR A 103 1.41 9.46 -10.26
C TYR A 103 -0.08 9.62 -10.54
N ASP A 104 -0.91 9.58 -9.51
CA ASP A 104 -2.35 9.81 -9.63
C ASP A 104 -2.69 11.23 -10.10
N TYR A 105 -1.77 12.17 -9.94
CA TYR A 105 -1.86 13.54 -10.44
C TYR A 105 -1.17 13.76 -11.81
N GLY A 106 -0.59 12.71 -12.41
CA GLY A 106 0.04 12.79 -13.74
C GLY A 106 1.55 13.07 -13.73
N PHE A 107 2.21 12.88 -12.59
CA PHE A 107 3.66 13.00 -12.50
C PHE A 107 4.38 11.97 -13.36
N GLN A 108 5.51 12.38 -13.93
CA GLN A 108 6.44 11.51 -14.62
C GLN A 108 7.87 11.87 -14.21
N TYR A 109 8.76 10.88 -14.13
CA TYR A 109 10.17 11.13 -13.84
C TYR A 109 10.92 11.78 -15.00
N ASP A 110 10.58 11.41 -16.23
CA ASP A 110 11.23 11.93 -17.45
C ASP A 110 10.26 11.93 -18.64
N ASP A 111 10.73 12.49 -19.75
CA ASP A 111 10.02 12.44 -21.02
C ASP A 111 9.96 11.00 -21.54
N PRO A 112 8.80 10.38 -21.70
CA PRO A 112 8.68 9.01 -22.22
C PRO A 112 9.21 8.87 -23.66
N LYS A 113 9.38 9.99 -24.39
CA LYS A 113 9.95 10.01 -25.74
C LYS A 113 11.45 10.26 -25.75
N LYS A 114 12.00 10.77 -24.64
CA LYS A 114 13.42 11.10 -24.50
C LYS A 114 13.91 10.72 -23.09
N PRO A 115 14.23 9.44 -22.85
CA PRO A 115 14.70 8.95 -21.55
C PRO A 115 15.78 9.84 -20.93
N TYR A 116 15.72 10.02 -19.62
CA TYR A 116 16.60 10.87 -18.81
C TYR A 116 16.45 12.39 -19.05
N SER A 117 15.41 12.83 -19.76
CA SER A 117 15.07 14.26 -19.91
C SER A 117 14.03 14.63 -18.85
N MET A 118 14.48 15.10 -17.70
CA MET A 118 13.65 15.29 -16.51
C MET A 118 12.96 16.68 -16.46
N GLU A 119 13.54 17.68 -17.12
CA GLU A 119 13.01 19.05 -17.07
C GLU A 119 11.62 19.14 -17.71
N GLY A 120 10.70 19.77 -17.00
CA GLY A 120 9.29 19.87 -17.40
C GLY A 120 8.43 18.64 -17.03
N PHE A 121 9.03 17.58 -16.52
CA PHE A 121 8.34 16.37 -16.06
C PHE A 121 8.38 16.25 -14.54
N VAL A 122 9.56 16.16 -13.94
CA VAL A 122 9.70 16.09 -12.46
C VAL A 122 9.12 17.32 -11.77
N ASN A 123 9.20 18.46 -12.40
CA ASN A 123 8.70 19.75 -11.91
C ASN A 123 7.47 20.24 -12.67
N SER A 124 6.70 19.34 -13.26
CA SER A 124 5.46 19.68 -13.98
C SER A 124 4.43 20.32 -13.04
N PRO A 125 3.46 21.08 -13.58
CA PRO A 125 2.34 21.59 -12.79
C PRO A 125 1.56 20.50 -12.07
N GLU A 126 1.45 19.33 -12.68
CA GLU A 126 0.81 18.14 -12.14
C GLU A 126 1.59 17.59 -10.93
N ALA A 127 2.90 17.47 -11.05
CA ALA A 127 3.78 17.08 -9.95
C ALA A 127 3.67 18.05 -8.76
N VAL A 128 3.64 19.34 -9.03
CA VAL A 128 3.48 20.38 -7.99
C VAL A 128 2.14 20.24 -7.30
N LYS A 129 1.03 20.05 -8.03
CA LYS A 129 -0.30 19.84 -7.44
C LYS A 129 -0.35 18.61 -6.55
N GLY A 130 0.19 17.48 -7.00
CA GLY A 130 0.24 16.25 -6.21
C GLY A 130 1.06 16.42 -4.92
N LEU A 131 2.18 17.13 -4.99
CA LEU A 131 3.00 17.42 -3.81
C LEU A 131 2.32 18.42 -2.86
N GLU A 132 1.62 19.42 -3.37
CA GLU A 132 0.84 20.35 -2.56
C GLU A 132 -0.29 19.62 -1.83
N PHE A 133 -1.01 18.75 -2.52
CA PHE A 133 -2.02 17.91 -1.91
C PHE A 133 -1.44 17.04 -0.77
N TYR A 134 -0.34 16.36 -1.01
CA TYR A 134 0.32 15.54 0.03
C TYR A 134 0.74 16.37 1.27
N LYS A 135 1.25 17.57 1.01
CA LYS A 135 1.63 18.53 2.06
C LYS A 135 0.42 19.02 2.85
N GLU A 136 -0.73 19.24 2.20
CA GLU A 136 -1.95 19.65 2.91
C GLU A 136 -2.50 18.48 3.76
N LEU A 137 -2.50 17.24 3.27
CA LEU A 137 -2.82 16.06 4.09
C LEU A 137 -1.93 15.96 5.33
N TYR A 138 -0.63 16.23 5.18
CA TYR A 138 0.27 16.26 6.32
C TYR A 138 -0.13 17.33 7.34
N LYS A 139 -0.41 18.53 6.89
CA LYS A 139 -0.72 19.67 7.78
C LYS A 139 -2.07 19.54 8.46
N CYS A 140 -3.10 19.13 7.74
CA CYS A 140 -4.45 19.07 8.26
C CYS A 140 -4.64 17.88 9.20
N CYS A 141 -4.13 16.71 8.82
CA CYS A 141 -4.81 15.47 9.14
C CYS A 141 -3.92 14.42 9.80
N THR A 142 -2.62 14.70 9.95
CA THR A 142 -1.68 13.80 10.65
C THR A 142 -1.50 14.20 12.12
N ALA A 143 -1.11 13.21 12.93
CA ALA A 143 -0.81 13.45 14.34
C ALA A 143 0.46 14.32 14.51
N PRO A 144 0.54 15.15 15.56
CA PRO A 144 1.76 15.87 15.89
C PRO A 144 2.96 14.94 16.08
N GLY A 145 4.14 15.38 15.63
CA GLY A 145 5.39 14.60 15.77
C GLY A 145 5.68 13.64 14.63
N MET A 146 4.79 13.52 13.65
CA MET A 146 4.97 12.64 12.48
C MET A 146 5.78 13.29 11.34
N THR A 147 6.90 13.97 11.68
CA THR A 147 7.73 14.68 10.69
C THR A 147 8.80 13.83 10.01
N ASN A 148 9.03 12.63 10.50
CA ASN A 148 9.96 11.65 9.91
C ASN A 148 9.45 10.25 10.25
N ALA A 149 8.24 9.94 9.80
CA ALA A 149 7.50 8.74 10.16
C ALA A 149 7.37 7.81 8.95
N TYR A 150 7.56 6.52 9.19
CA TYR A 150 7.52 5.47 8.19
C TYR A 150 6.62 4.29 8.67
N MET A 151 6.96 3.06 8.37
CA MET A 151 6.09 1.90 8.61
C MET A 151 5.72 1.69 10.08
N SER A 152 6.71 1.75 10.97
CA SER A 152 6.52 1.42 12.39
C SER A 152 5.62 2.43 13.10
N GLU A 153 5.85 3.71 12.87
CA GLU A 153 5.08 4.79 13.48
C GLU A 153 3.60 4.73 13.04
N GLY A 154 3.36 4.35 11.77
CA GLY A 154 2.00 4.14 11.25
C GLY A 154 1.29 2.97 11.91
N LEU A 155 1.99 1.85 12.05
CA LEU A 155 1.44 0.68 12.75
C LEU A 155 1.10 0.98 14.20
N ASP A 156 1.98 1.68 14.90
CA ASP A 156 1.77 2.06 16.31
C ASP A 156 0.62 3.06 16.45
N ALA A 157 0.55 4.06 15.58
CA ALA A 157 -0.55 5.03 15.56
C ALA A 157 -1.91 4.35 15.30
N PHE A 158 -1.97 3.38 14.41
CA PHE A 158 -3.19 2.65 14.13
C PHE A 158 -3.58 1.71 15.29
N LYS A 159 -2.64 0.92 15.81
CA LYS A 159 -2.85 0.00 16.95
C LYS A 159 -3.27 0.73 18.22
N SER A 160 -2.75 1.93 18.44
CA SER A 160 -3.15 2.76 19.58
C SER A 160 -4.53 3.42 19.41
N GLY A 161 -5.18 3.26 18.26
CA GLY A 161 -6.45 3.92 17.94
C GLY A 161 -6.31 5.43 17.75
N GLN A 162 -5.17 5.89 17.22
CA GLN A 162 -4.89 7.31 17.04
C GLN A 162 -5.32 7.83 15.66
N VAL A 163 -5.39 6.95 14.65
CA VAL A 163 -5.67 7.35 13.26
C VAL A 163 -6.81 6.56 12.65
N ALA A 164 -7.59 7.22 11.79
CA ALA A 164 -8.72 6.62 11.10
C ALA A 164 -8.30 5.82 9.86
N MET A 165 -7.33 6.32 9.12
CA MET A 165 -6.83 5.71 7.88
C MET A 165 -5.31 5.73 7.85
N GLN A 166 -4.70 4.70 7.25
CA GLN A 166 -3.27 4.68 6.98
C GLN A 166 -2.96 3.90 5.70
N MET A 167 -1.90 4.31 5.02
CA MET A 167 -1.25 3.52 4.00
C MET A 167 -0.14 2.67 4.62
N ASN A 168 -0.04 1.41 4.22
CA ASN A 168 1.12 0.59 4.55
C ASN A 168 1.25 -0.60 3.59
N TRP A 169 2.37 -1.31 3.67
CA TRP A 169 2.56 -2.54 2.92
C TRP A 169 1.70 -3.68 3.46
N PHE A 170 1.16 -4.48 2.57
CA PHE A 170 0.42 -5.70 2.89
C PHE A 170 1.13 -6.63 3.87
N ALA A 171 2.45 -6.68 3.79
CA ALA A 171 3.27 -7.56 4.62
C ALA A 171 3.00 -7.44 6.13
N PHE A 172 2.50 -6.31 6.59
CA PHE A 172 2.18 -6.08 8.01
C PHE A 172 0.76 -6.49 8.42
N PHE A 173 -0.09 -6.81 7.45
CA PHE A 173 -1.49 -7.12 7.70
C PHE A 173 -1.72 -8.30 8.66
N PRO A 174 -1.07 -9.47 8.50
CA PRO A 174 -1.38 -10.61 9.37
C PRO A 174 -1.18 -10.31 10.86
N GLY A 175 -0.18 -9.50 11.18
CA GLY A 175 0.08 -9.06 12.56
C GLY A 175 -0.95 -8.08 13.07
N LEU A 176 -1.42 -7.17 12.21
CA LEU A 176 -2.40 -6.16 12.57
C LEU A 176 -3.82 -6.77 12.69
N TYR A 177 -4.19 -7.66 11.77
CA TYR A 177 -5.49 -8.34 11.81
C TYR A 177 -5.69 -9.18 13.08
N LYS A 178 -4.62 -9.70 13.64
CA LYS A 178 -4.63 -10.46 14.90
C LYS A 178 -4.52 -9.58 16.15
N ASP A 179 -4.34 -8.27 16.00
CA ASP A 179 -4.23 -7.36 17.13
C ASP A 179 -5.59 -7.25 17.86
N PRO A 180 -5.63 -7.45 19.20
CA PRO A 180 -6.90 -7.47 19.94
C PRO A 180 -7.59 -6.10 20.02
N ASN A 181 -6.88 -5.01 19.76
CA ASN A 181 -7.44 -3.65 19.88
C ASN A 181 -8.07 -3.17 18.58
N VAL A 182 -7.46 -3.49 17.44
CA VAL A 182 -7.83 -2.91 16.13
C VAL A 182 -8.02 -3.95 15.03
N GLY A 183 -7.72 -5.23 15.29
CA GLY A 183 -7.86 -6.31 14.32
C GLY A 183 -9.28 -6.85 14.20
N GLY A 184 -9.41 -7.90 13.39
CA GLY A 184 -10.69 -8.58 13.16
C GLY A 184 -11.68 -7.68 12.41
N ASP A 185 -12.86 -7.55 12.96
CA ASP A 185 -13.99 -6.79 12.41
C ASP A 185 -13.87 -5.26 12.55
N LYS A 186 -12.83 -4.77 13.22
CA LYS A 186 -12.58 -3.33 13.38
C LYS A 186 -11.75 -2.72 12.25
N ILE A 187 -11.13 -3.53 11.43
CA ILE A 187 -10.26 -3.10 10.34
C ILE A 187 -10.89 -3.37 8.98
N GLY A 188 -10.80 -2.41 8.10
CA GLY A 188 -11.14 -2.54 6.68
C GLY A 188 -9.97 -2.15 5.80
N PHE A 189 -10.11 -2.38 4.51
CA PHE A 189 -9.11 -2.15 3.49
C PHE A 189 -9.72 -1.40 2.32
N PHE A 190 -8.88 -0.68 1.60
CA PHE A 190 -9.22 -0.14 0.29
C PHE A 190 -7.96 0.05 -0.54
N PRO A 191 -8.08 -0.06 -1.89
CA PRO A 191 -6.97 0.19 -2.79
C PRO A 191 -6.59 1.67 -2.79
N ASN A 192 -5.47 2.01 -3.43
CA ASN A 192 -5.06 3.41 -3.57
C ASN A 192 -6.22 4.25 -4.15
N PRO A 193 -6.54 5.43 -3.58
CA PRO A 193 -7.56 6.31 -4.15
C PRO A 193 -7.15 6.80 -5.54
N ALA A 194 -8.12 6.99 -6.43
CA ALA A 194 -7.85 7.55 -7.75
C ALA A 194 -7.58 9.06 -7.67
N GLY A 195 -6.68 9.55 -8.51
CA GLY A 195 -6.45 10.98 -8.72
C GLY A 195 -7.03 11.49 -10.03
N PRO A 196 -6.74 12.76 -10.37
CA PRO A 196 -7.25 13.39 -11.59
C PRO A 196 -6.76 12.74 -12.90
N ASP A 197 -5.58 12.12 -12.88
CA ASP A 197 -4.93 11.52 -14.06
C ASP A 197 -5.07 10.01 -14.11
N GLY A 198 -5.48 9.38 -13.02
CA GLY A 198 -5.68 7.94 -13.00
C GLY A 198 -5.66 7.32 -11.61
N HIS A 199 -5.54 6.00 -11.63
CA HIS A 199 -5.46 5.17 -10.45
C HIS A 199 -4.17 4.35 -10.54
N PHE A 200 -3.17 4.76 -9.80
CA PHE A 200 -1.86 4.12 -9.78
C PHE A 200 -1.50 3.70 -8.37
N THR A 201 -0.86 2.56 -8.25
CA THR A 201 -0.32 2.11 -6.97
C THR A 201 1.10 1.60 -7.16
N GLN A 202 1.86 1.64 -6.10
CA GLN A 202 3.21 1.12 -6.13
C GLN A 202 3.19 -0.40 -5.98
N LEU A 203 3.80 -1.08 -6.94
CA LEU A 203 4.05 -2.51 -6.86
C LEU A 203 5.37 -2.76 -6.15
N GLY A 204 5.30 -3.43 -5.01
CA GLY A 204 6.44 -3.94 -4.28
C GLY A 204 6.60 -5.44 -4.45
N GLY A 205 7.63 -5.96 -3.87
CA GLY A 205 7.91 -7.39 -3.88
C GLY A 205 9.38 -7.67 -3.60
N GLN A 206 9.70 -8.92 -3.57
CA GLN A 206 11.07 -9.41 -3.39
C GLN A 206 11.35 -10.52 -4.37
N GLY A 207 12.62 -10.76 -4.58
CA GLY A 207 13.09 -11.87 -5.38
C GLY A 207 14.14 -12.68 -4.63
N ILE A 208 14.03 -13.98 -4.74
CA ILE A 208 15.01 -14.92 -4.20
C ILE A 208 16.07 -15.23 -5.24
N SER A 209 17.34 -15.16 -4.86
CA SER A 209 18.48 -15.42 -5.74
C SER A 209 19.55 -16.27 -5.08
N VAL A 210 20.38 -16.90 -5.89
CA VAL A 210 21.57 -17.60 -5.43
C VAL A 210 22.74 -16.63 -5.33
N VAL A 211 23.38 -16.58 -4.18
CA VAL A 211 24.57 -15.75 -3.97
C VAL A 211 25.73 -16.29 -4.82
N ALA A 212 26.30 -15.44 -5.70
CA ALA A 212 27.27 -15.86 -6.71
C ALA A 212 28.56 -16.47 -6.15
N TYR A 213 28.94 -16.12 -4.95
CA TYR A 213 30.14 -16.61 -4.26
C TYR A 213 29.83 -17.64 -3.14
N SER A 214 28.61 -18.19 -3.12
CA SER A 214 28.26 -19.29 -2.22
C SER A 214 28.93 -20.59 -2.67
N ASP A 215 29.38 -21.39 -1.71
CA ASP A 215 29.87 -22.75 -1.94
C ASP A 215 28.69 -23.76 -2.04
N HIS A 216 27.44 -23.35 -1.73
CA HIS A 216 26.23 -24.17 -1.70
C HIS A 216 25.23 -23.75 -2.77
N LYS A 217 25.68 -23.45 -3.99
CA LYS A 217 24.80 -22.96 -5.07
C LYS A 217 23.75 -23.96 -5.52
N ASP A 218 24.14 -25.23 -5.58
CA ASP A 218 23.22 -26.30 -6.02
C ASP A 218 22.10 -26.51 -4.99
N ASP A 219 22.42 -26.51 -3.71
CA ASP A 219 21.43 -26.60 -2.62
C ASP A 219 20.48 -25.38 -2.62
N ALA A 220 21.04 -24.20 -2.81
CA ALA A 220 20.26 -22.97 -2.90
C ALA A 220 19.31 -22.99 -4.13
N LEU A 221 19.77 -23.50 -5.26
CA LEU A 221 18.96 -23.65 -6.45
C LEU A 221 17.82 -24.67 -6.26
N GLU A 222 18.10 -25.78 -5.58
CA GLU A 222 17.06 -26.77 -5.24
C GLU A 222 16.01 -26.18 -4.27
N TYR A 223 16.42 -25.36 -3.32
CA TYR A 223 15.50 -24.62 -2.45
C TYR A 223 14.60 -23.68 -3.27
N ILE A 224 15.15 -22.89 -4.20
CA ILE A 224 14.39 -21.98 -5.06
C ILE A 224 13.37 -22.77 -5.92
N LYS A 225 13.79 -23.90 -6.49
CA LYS A 225 12.89 -24.76 -7.27
C LYS A 225 11.76 -25.34 -6.41
N TRP A 226 12.08 -25.76 -5.20
CA TRP A 226 11.08 -26.24 -4.24
C TRP A 226 10.09 -25.12 -3.88
N PHE A 227 10.59 -23.93 -3.54
CA PHE A 227 9.77 -22.79 -3.16
C PHE A 227 8.85 -22.32 -4.30
N ALA A 228 9.31 -22.46 -5.56
CA ALA A 228 8.54 -22.12 -6.76
C ALA A 228 7.39 -23.09 -7.08
N GLN A 229 7.24 -24.20 -6.37
CA GLN A 229 6.19 -25.17 -6.64
C GLN A 229 4.81 -24.59 -6.25
N PRO A 230 3.76 -24.82 -7.08
CA PRO A 230 2.42 -24.28 -6.79
C PRO A 230 1.88 -24.66 -5.41
N SER A 231 2.09 -25.90 -4.97
CA SER A 231 1.65 -26.36 -3.64
C SER A 231 2.38 -25.64 -2.49
N VAL A 232 3.63 -25.30 -2.68
CA VAL A 232 4.44 -24.55 -1.69
C VAL A 232 4.02 -23.10 -1.68
N GLN A 233 3.81 -22.48 -2.83
CA GLN A 233 3.34 -21.11 -2.96
C GLN A 233 1.91 -20.95 -2.41
N GLN A 234 1.04 -21.93 -2.63
CA GLN A 234 -0.29 -21.95 -2.00
C GLN A 234 -0.17 -22.01 -0.48
N LYS A 235 0.69 -22.88 0.05
CA LYS A 235 0.92 -22.99 1.48
C LYS A 235 1.56 -21.73 2.07
N TRP A 236 2.45 -21.09 1.33
CA TRP A 236 3.03 -19.80 1.67
C TRP A 236 1.96 -18.73 1.86
N TRP A 237 1.02 -18.61 0.92
CA TRP A 237 -0.14 -17.72 1.02
C TRP A 237 -1.00 -18.02 2.25
N GLU A 238 -1.35 -19.27 2.50
CA GLU A 238 -2.17 -19.69 3.66
C GLU A 238 -1.52 -19.33 5.01
N LEU A 239 -0.20 -19.26 5.05
CA LEU A 239 0.57 -18.87 6.23
C LEU A 239 0.77 -17.36 6.37
N GLY A 240 0.25 -16.58 5.43
CA GLY A 240 0.33 -15.12 5.44
C GLY A 240 1.49 -14.55 4.62
N GLY A 241 2.10 -15.36 3.74
CA GLY A 241 3.02 -14.88 2.71
C GLY A 241 2.28 -14.34 1.49
N TYR A 242 2.99 -13.70 0.58
CA TYR A 242 2.41 -13.08 -0.62
C TYR A 242 2.99 -13.73 -1.86
N SER A 243 2.22 -14.66 -2.45
CA SER A 243 2.68 -15.38 -3.63
C SER A 243 2.75 -14.49 -4.86
N ALA A 244 3.84 -14.59 -5.61
CA ALA A 244 3.98 -14.00 -6.94
C ALA A 244 3.51 -14.97 -8.05
N LEU A 245 3.05 -16.17 -7.71
CA LEU A 245 2.63 -17.18 -8.68
C LEU A 245 1.17 -16.94 -9.10
N LYS A 246 0.93 -16.71 -10.39
CA LYS A 246 -0.39 -16.49 -10.98
C LYS A 246 -1.40 -17.59 -10.62
N ALA A 247 -0.99 -18.86 -10.65
CA ALA A 247 -1.85 -19.98 -10.30
C ALA A 247 -2.44 -19.88 -8.86
N VAL A 248 -1.80 -19.14 -7.97
CA VAL A 248 -2.31 -18.87 -6.62
C VAL A 248 -3.23 -17.66 -6.61
N VAL A 249 -2.75 -16.51 -7.13
CA VAL A 249 -3.48 -15.23 -7.01
C VAL A 249 -4.65 -15.10 -7.99
N GLU A 250 -4.61 -15.81 -9.12
CA GLU A 250 -5.69 -15.86 -10.10
C GLU A 250 -6.66 -17.03 -9.86
N ALA A 251 -6.45 -17.82 -8.80
CA ALA A 251 -7.35 -18.92 -8.47
C ALA A 251 -8.76 -18.38 -8.16
N PRO A 252 -9.84 -19.02 -8.63
CA PRO A 252 -11.22 -18.57 -8.35
C PRO A 252 -11.56 -18.47 -6.86
N SER A 253 -10.85 -19.19 -6.01
CA SER A 253 -10.99 -19.16 -4.55
C SER A 253 -10.20 -18.05 -3.87
N PHE A 254 -9.31 -17.38 -4.60
CA PHE A 254 -8.43 -16.36 -4.02
C PHE A 254 -9.18 -15.21 -3.32
N PRO A 255 -10.27 -14.62 -3.88
CA PRO A 255 -10.99 -13.55 -3.22
C PRO A 255 -11.55 -13.90 -1.84
N GLN A 256 -11.79 -15.20 -1.57
CA GLN A 256 -12.29 -15.69 -0.28
C GLN A 256 -11.17 -16.16 0.66
N SER A 257 -9.93 -16.15 0.22
CA SER A 257 -8.79 -16.72 0.96
C SER A 257 -8.29 -15.83 2.10
N ALA A 258 -8.54 -14.52 2.02
CA ALA A 258 -8.23 -13.56 3.06
C ALA A 258 -9.17 -12.34 2.97
N PRO A 259 -9.42 -11.62 4.09
CA PRO A 259 -10.31 -10.45 4.08
C PRO A 259 -9.91 -9.33 3.13
N PHE A 260 -8.61 -9.20 2.85
CA PHE A 260 -8.05 -8.17 1.97
C PHE A 260 -7.83 -8.66 0.53
N ALA A 261 -8.07 -9.94 0.25
CA ALA A 261 -7.77 -10.51 -1.07
C ALA A 261 -8.54 -9.84 -2.22
N PRO A 262 -9.81 -9.42 -2.08
CA PRO A 262 -10.49 -8.64 -3.11
C PRO A 262 -9.80 -7.31 -3.44
N ASP A 263 -9.39 -6.56 -2.42
CA ASP A 263 -8.73 -5.26 -2.61
C ASP A 263 -7.31 -5.42 -3.18
N PHE A 264 -6.64 -6.51 -2.81
CA PHE A 264 -5.35 -6.89 -3.39
C PHE A 264 -5.41 -7.11 -4.91
N LEU A 265 -6.50 -7.69 -5.41
CA LEU A 265 -6.66 -7.96 -6.85
C LEU A 265 -6.91 -6.71 -7.68
N VAL A 266 -7.39 -5.63 -7.09
CA VAL A 266 -7.69 -4.38 -7.79
C VAL A 266 -6.61 -3.30 -7.57
N SER A 267 -5.64 -3.57 -6.70
CA SER A 267 -4.47 -2.74 -6.48
C SER A 267 -3.36 -3.09 -7.46
#